data_45e71b0f57491d3889f29532bf860f62
#
_entry.id   45e71b0f57491d3889f29532bf860f62
#
_cell.length_a   1.000
_cell.length_b   1.000
_cell.length_c   1.000
_cell.angle_alpha   90.00
_cell.angle_beta   90.00
_cell.angle_gamma   90.00
#
_symmetry.space_group_name_H-M   'P 1'
#
loop_
_entity.id
_entity.type
_entity.pdbx_description
1 polymer ?
#
loop_
_entity_poly.entity_id
_entity_poly.type
_entity_poly.pdbx_seq_one_letter_code
_entity_poly.pdbx_strand_id
1 'polypeptide(L)'
;QVYCWSVDKSFYLQEDLGDTLLFQAIEKGRKSCFFDETEKSLLHKTITLLPTLQFKGAEGFDFSQCYPLPEFNRRSILWDLNYFKYCFLKATGMEFQENLLEDDFQKMSDVLLQDHTPTFMYRDFQSRNVMVKNGEPWFIDFQGGRKGPIYYDVASFLWQAKAKYPAELRQELIADYLQALRGYMDIDEKHFFRQLRHFVLFRTLQVLGAYGFRGYFEKKPHFIQSVPFAIDNLRQLLKEDYPEYPYLCTVPVSYTHL
;
A
#
# COMPACT_ATOMS: atom_id res chain seq x y z
N GLN A 1 16.76 -0.70 16.14
CA GLN A 1 16.93 -1.88 17.03
C GLN A 1 16.12 -1.68 18.30
N VAL A 2 15.46 -2.75 18.80
CA VAL A 2 14.89 -2.76 20.16
C VAL A 2 15.95 -3.27 21.10
N TYR A 3 16.26 -2.51 22.16
CA TYR A 3 17.31 -2.85 23.12
C TYR A 3 16.81 -3.72 24.27
N CYS A 4 15.64 -3.40 24.81
CA CYS A 4 15.02 -4.17 25.89
C CYS A 4 13.53 -3.91 26.02
N TRP A 5 12.85 -4.78 26.75
CA TRP A 5 11.45 -4.69 27.14
C TRP A 5 11.34 -4.62 28.67
N SER A 6 10.34 -3.91 29.17
CA SER A 6 9.96 -4.02 30.58
C SER A 6 9.44 -5.43 30.89
N VAL A 7 9.54 -5.86 32.14
CA VAL A 7 9.09 -7.19 32.58
C VAL A 7 7.61 -7.42 32.28
N ASP A 8 6.79 -6.38 32.45
CA ASP A 8 5.34 -6.37 32.19
C ASP A 8 4.98 -6.07 30.74
N LYS A 9 6.00 -5.87 29.85
CA LYS A 9 5.84 -5.52 28.41
C LYS A 9 5.06 -4.24 28.16
N SER A 10 4.93 -3.35 29.14
CA SER A 10 4.21 -2.08 29.00
C SER A 10 5.01 -1.03 28.24
N PHE A 11 6.34 -1.14 28.21
CA PHE A 11 7.22 -0.28 27.42
C PHE A 11 8.45 -1.02 26.93
N TYR A 12 9.11 -0.46 25.94
CA TYR A 12 10.38 -0.94 25.39
C TYR A 12 11.31 0.23 25.10
N LEU A 13 12.60 -0.04 25.13
CA LEU A 13 13.64 0.88 24.72
C LEU A 13 14.13 0.50 23.32
N GLN A 14 14.07 1.46 22.42
CA GLN A 14 14.55 1.27 21.05
C GLN A 14 15.57 2.33 20.65
N GLU A 15 16.27 2.07 19.55
CA GLU A 15 17.18 3.03 18.92
C GLU A 15 16.41 4.27 18.50
N ASP A 16 16.99 5.44 18.81
CA ASP A 16 16.51 6.71 18.28
C ASP A 16 16.93 6.85 16.81
N LEU A 17 15.94 6.95 15.94
CA LEU A 17 16.11 7.10 14.49
C LEU A 17 16.05 8.56 14.04
N GLY A 18 15.94 9.52 14.98
CA GLY A 18 15.74 10.94 14.70
C GLY A 18 14.31 11.27 14.30
N ASP A 19 14.10 12.44 13.67
CA ASP A 19 12.77 12.99 13.40
C ASP A 19 12.43 13.08 11.90
N THR A 20 13.33 12.67 11.02
CA THR A 20 13.15 12.83 9.57
C THR A 20 12.48 11.61 8.95
N LEU A 21 11.23 11.78 8.51
CA LEU A 21 10.54 10.78 7.69
C LEU A 21 10.96 10.92 6.21
N LEU A 22 11.00 9.80 5.49
CA LEU A 22 11.21 9.81 4.03
C LEU A 22 10.19 10.72 3.33
N PHE A 23 8.94 10.73 3.79
CA PHE A 23 7.89 11.62 3.28
C PHE A 23 8.28 13.11 3.36
N GLN A 24 9.00 13.52 4.38
CA GLN A 24 9.52 14.90 4.54
C GLN A 24 10.79 15.09 3.71
N ALA A 25 11.68 14.10 3.70
CA ALA A 25 12.95 14.17 2.96
C ALA A 25 12.76 14.35 1.45
N ILE A 26 11.62 13.86 0.90
CA ILE A 26 11.26 14.01 -0.52
C ILE A 26 10.18 15.09 -0.76
N GLU A 27 10.10 16.10 0.10
CA GLU A 27 9.02 17.09 0.03
C GLU A 27 9.07 17.94 -1.24
N LYS A 28 10.25 18.30 -1.71
CA LYS A 28 10.43 19.11 -2.92
C LYS A 28 9.88 18.38 -4.14
N GLY A 29 10.28 17.12 -4.33
CA GLY A 29 9.81 16.28 -5.42
C GLY A 29 8.30 16.07 -5.38
N ARG A 30 7.71 15.82 -4.20
CA ARG A 30 6.26 15.67 -4.04
C ARG A 30 5.48 16.94 -4.37
N LYS A 31 6.05 18.12 -4.14
CA LYS A 31 5.41 19.41 -4.45
C LYS A 31 5.52 19.78 -5.92
N SER A 32 6.67 19.53 -6.53
CA SER A 32 6.98 19.92 -7.92
C SER A 32 6.69 18.82 -8.94
N CYS A 33 6.47 17.57 -8.51
CA CYS A 33 6.50 16.35 -9.34
C CYS A 33 7.83 16.11 -10.05
N PHE A 34 8.91 16.76 -9.59
CA PHE A 34 10.28 16.56 -10.06
C PHE A 34 11.18 16.23 -8.87
N PHE A 35 11.69 15.01 -8.85
CA PHE A 35 12.54 14.48 -7.77
C PHE A 35 14.01 14.67 -8.15
N ASP A 36 14.80 15.31 -7.26
CA ASP A 36 16.24 15.45 -7.44
C ASP A 36 16.98 14.13 -7.14
N GLU A 37 18.26 14.07 -7.46
CA GLU A 37 19.08 12.86 -7.31
C GLU A 37 19.16 12.37 -5.85
N THR A 38 19.13 13.28 -4.88
CA THR A 38 19.14 12.92 -3.45
C THR A 38 17.82 12.26 -3.05
N GLU A 39 16.71 12.85 -3.46
CA GLU A 39 15.38 12.30 -3.23
C GLU A 39 15.19 10.95 -3.93
N LYS A 40 15.62 10.84 -5.20
CA LYS A 40 15.62 9.58 -5.95
C LYS A 40 16.46 8.51 -5.25
N SER A 41 17.68 8.84 -4.84
CA SER A 41 18.59 7.90 -4.14
C SER A 41 17.92 7.31 -2.89
N LEU A 42 17.21 8.11 -2.10
CA LEU A 42 16.47 7.61 -0.92
C LEU A 42 15.34 6.66 -1.32
N LEU A 43 14.61 6.98 -2.38
CA LEU A 43 13.52 6.12 -2.89
C LEU A 43 14.06 4.79 -3.44
N HIS A 44 15.13 4.83 -4.23
CA HIS A 44 15.82 3.64 -4.75
C HIS A 44 16.33 2.74 -3.62
N LYS A 45 17.02 3.30 -2.63
CA LYS A 45 17.47 2.55 -1.43
C LYS A 45 16.28 1.92 -0.69
N THR A 46 15.21 2.66 -0.54
CA THR A 46 14.02 2.16 0.20
C THR A 46 13.38 0.97 -0.50
N ILE A 47 13.14 1.07 -1.81
CA ILE A 47 12.45 0.02 -2.55
C ILE A 47 13.31 -1.24 -2.75
N THR A 48 14.63 -1.10 -2.88
CA THR A 48 15.56 -2.23 -3.03
C THR A 48 15.70 -3.07 -1.76
N LEU A 49 15.40 -2.49 -0.59
CA LEU A 49 15.38 -3.22 0.68
C LEU A 49 14.08 -4.00 0.90
N LEU A 50 13.00 -3.71 0.15
CA LEU A 50 11.71 -4.35 0.36
C LEU A 50 11.76 -5.88 0.17
N PRO A 51 12.41 -6.47 -0.86
CA PRO A 51 12.53 -7.93 -0.95
C PRO A 51 13.22 -8.55 0.26
N THR A 52 14.24 -7.89 0.81
CA THR A 52 14.90 -8.36 2.05
C THR A 52 13.93 -8.40 3.21
N LEU A 53 13.12 -7.37 3.40
CA LEU A 53 12.08 -7.35 4.44
C LEU A 53 11.04 -8.47 4.22
N GLN A 54 10.62 -8.69 2.98
CA GLN A 54 9.62 -9.68 2.63
C GLN A 54 10.11 -11.10 2.88
N PHE A 55 11.32 -11.44 2.45
CA PHE A 55 11.84 -12.80 2.54
C PHE A 55 12.55 -13.05 3.87
N LYS A 56 13.53 -12.22 4.26
CA LYS A 56 14.24 -12.38 5.52
C LYS A 56 13.36 -12.10 6.74
N GLY A 57 12.43 -11.15 6.62
CA GLY A 57 11.43 -10.88 7.66
C GLY A 57 10.46 -12.03 7.90
N ALA A 58 10.29 -12.95 6.94
CA ALA A 58 9.47 -14.15 7.09
C ALA A 58 10.23 -15.35 7.71
N GLU A 59 11.57 -15.34 7.66
CA GLU A 59 12.40 -16.45 8.18
C GLU A 59 12.22 -16.61 9.69
N GLY A 60 11.69 -17.74 10.13
CA GLY A 60 11.46 -18.03 11.55
C GLY A 60 10.39 -17.18 12.23
N PHE A 61 9.65 -16.38 11.48
CA PHE A 61 8.60 -15.53 12.03
C PHE A 61 7.31 -16.33 12.29
N ASP A 62 6.77 -16.24 13.51
CA ASP A 62 5.52 -16.88 13.88
C ASP A 62 4.31 -16.00 13.47
N PHE A 63 3.80 -16.22 12.26
CA PHE A 63 2.64 -15.50 11.75
C PHE A 63 1.35 -15.70 12.55
N SER A 64 1.26 -16.74 13.42
CA SER A 64 0.10 -16.93 14.27
C SER A 64 -0.10 -15.79 15.28
N GLN A 65 0.96 -15.04 15.57
CA GLN A 65 0.94 -13.88 16.46
C GLN A 65 0.46 -12.58 15.77
N CYS A 66 0.26 -12.59 14.45
CA CYS A 66 -0.19 -11.41 13.73
C CYS A 66 -1.64 -11.07 14.03
N TYR A 67 -1.91 -9.81 14.30
CA TYR A 67 -3.27 -9.30 14.57
C TYR A 67 -3.74 -8.40 13.41
N PRO A 68 -5.03 -8.43 13.05
CA PRO A 68 -6.12 -9.33 13.51
C PRO A 68 -6.15 -10.68 12.80
N LEU A 69 -5.32 -10.90 11.79
CA LEU A 69 -5.24 -12.14 11.00
C LEU A 69 -3.78 -12.48 10.71
N PRO A 70 -3.43 -13.78 10.67
CA PRO A 70 -2.08 -14.24 10.42
C PRO A 70 -1.63 -14.03 8.96
N GLU A 71 -2.58 -13.90 8.03
CA GLU A 71 -2.28 -13.86 6.61
C GLU A 71 -3.23 -12.98 5.82
N PHE A 72 -2.80 -12.58 4.63
CA PHE A 72 -3.62 -11.96 3.61
C PHE A 72 -4.47 -13.02 2.94
N ASN A 73 -5.76 -13.02 3.22
CA ASN A 73 -6.72 -14.01 2.75
C ASN A 73 -8.03 -13.34 2.30
N ARG A 74 -8.97 -14.14 1.78
CA ARG A 74 -10.27 -13.65 1.30
C ARG A 74 -10.99 -12.78 2.32
N ARG A 75 -10.95 -13.16 3.60
CA ARG A 75 -11.60 -12.39 4.67
C ARG A 75 -11.01 -10.98 4.79
N SER A 76 -9.68 -10.87 4.80
CA SER A 76 -9.02 -9.56 4.90
C SER A 76 -9.25 -8.70 3.66
N ILE A 77 -9.28 -9.30 2.47
CA ILE A 77 -9.58 -8.60 1.21
C ILE A 77 -11.00 -8.03 1.25
N LEU A 78 -11.98 -8.87 1.58
CA LEU A 78 -13.37 -8.45 1.65
C LEU A 78 -13.63 -7.41 2.76
N TRP A 79 -12.89 -7.45 3.88
CA TRP A 79 -12.96 -6.39 4.88
C TRP A 79 -12.53 -5.04 4.30
N ASP A 80 -11.40 -5.00 3.60
CA ASP A 80 -10.87 -3.77 3.01
C ASP A 80 -11.79 -3.25 1.88
N LEU A 81 -12.36 -4.14 1.05
CA LEU A 81 -13.32 -3.77 0.00
C LEU A 81 -14.67 -3.29 0.57
N ASN A 82 -15.18 -3.95 1.61
CA ASN A 82 -16.38 -3.48 2.32
C ASN A 82 -16.13 -2.15 3.03
N TYR A 83 -14.92 -1.93 3.52
CA TYR A 83 -14.54 -0.64 4.10
C TYR A 83 -14.63 0.48 3.05
N PHE A 84 -14.16 0.23 1.81
CA PHE A 84 -14.38 1.13 0.67
C PHE A 84 -15.87 1.32 0.38
N LYS A 85 -16.65 0.24 0.29
CA LYS A 85 -18.08 0.29 -0.02
C LYS A 85 -18.85 1.15 0.98
N TYR A 86 -18.68 0.89 2.28
CA TYR A 86 -19.48 1.53 3.33
C TYR A 86 -18.93 2.89 3.78
N CYS A 87 -17.61 3.00 3.94
CA CYS A 87 -17.03 4.22 4.49
C CYS A 87 -16.70 5.27 3.42
N PHE A 88 -16.67 4.88 2.14
CA PHE A 88 -16.45 5.81 1.04
C PHE A 88 -17.67 5.92 0.12
N LEU A 89 -18.03 4.87 -0.63
CA LEU A 89 -19.11 4.97 -1.61
C LEU A 89 -20.44 5.37 -0.97
N LYS A 90 -20.91 4.64 0.03
CA LYS A 90 -22.18 5.00 0.72
C LYS A 90 -22.07 6.33 1.47
N ALA A 91 -20.93 6.61 2.11
CA ALA A 91 -20.73 7.86 2.85
C ALA A 91 -20.72 9.11 1.96
N THR A 92 -20.35 8.97 0.69
CA THR A 92 -20.36 10.06 -0.31
C THR A 92 -21.67 10.14 -1.09
N GLY A 93 -22.66 9.33 -0.75
CA GLY A 93 -23.98 9.32 -1.40
C GLY A 93 -23.99 8.74 -2.82
N MET A 94 -22.95 7.99 -3.21
CA MET A 94 -22.92 7.33 -4.51
C MET A 94 -23.92 6.17 -4.54
N GLU A 95 -24.73 6.15 -5.59
CA GLU A 95 -25.63 5.05 -5.87
C GLU A 95 -24.91 3.95 -6.67
N PHE A 96 -25.11 2.70 -6.29
CA PHE A 96 -24.58 1.53 -6.98
C PHE A 96 -25.45 0.29 -6.70
N GLN A 97 -25.33 -0.70 -7.59
CA GLN A 97 -25.99 -2.01 -7.41
C GLN A 97 -25.10 -2.89 -6.54
N GLU A 98 -25.55 -3.17 -5.34
CA GLU A 98 -24.76 -3.83 -4.31
C GLU A 98 -24.32 -5.24 -4.70
N ASN A 99 -25.23 -6.02 -5.30
CA ASN A 99 -24.97 -7.38 -5.77
C ASN A 99 -23.86 -7.42 -6.85
N LEU A 100 -23.92 -6.53 -7.84
CA LEU A 100 -22.91 -6.50 -8.91
C LEU A 100 -21.53 -6.06 -8.40
N LEU A 101 -21.51 -5.12 -7.45
CA LEU A 101 -20.24 -4.71 -6.83
C LEU A 101 -19.64 -5.83 -5.98
N GLU A 102 -20.46 -6.60 -5.28
CA GLU A 102 -20.02 -7.74 -4.48
C GLU A 102 -19.51 -8.88 -5.35
N ASP A 103 -20.12 -9.14 -6.51
CA ASP A 103 -19.63 -10.11 -7.50
C ASP A 103 -18.21 -9.74 -7.95
N ASP A 104 -17.97 -8.46 -8.27
CA ASP A 104 -16.62 -7.97 -8.63
C ASP A 104 -15.64 -8.06 -7.45
N PHE A 105 -16.08 -7.84 -6.21
CA PHE A 105 -15.26 -8.00 -5.02
C PHE A 105 -14.85 -9.46 -4.77
N GLN A 106 -15.76 -10.40 -5.01
CA GLN A 106 -15.42 -11.84 -4.95
C GLN A 106 -14.40 -12.18 -6.03
N LYS A 107 -14.61 -11.70 -7.26
CA LYS A 107 -13.68 -11.91 -8.36
C LYS A 107 -12.31 -11.30 -8.09
N MET A 108 -12.25 -10.09 -7.52
CA MET A 108 -11.01 -9.45 -7.11
C MET A 108 -10.28 -10.30 -6.06
N SER A 109 -11.01 -10.86 -5.09
CA SER A 109 -10.43 -11.75 -4.10
C SER A 109 -9.81 -12.99 -4.74
N ASP A 110 -10.47 -13.58 -5.75
CA ASP A 110 -9.93 -14.74 -6.48
C ASP A 110 -8.63 -14.39 -7.21
N VAL A 111 -8.57 -13.22 -7.88
CA VAL A 111 -7.39 -12.77 -8.62
C VAL A 111 -6.22 -12.46 -7.67
N LEU A 112 -6.46 -11.75 -6.58
CA LEU A 112 -5.43 -11.38 -5.63
C LEU A 112 -4.84 -12.57 -4.85
N LEU A 113 -5.57 -13.68 -4.79
CA LEU A 113 -5.14 -14.91 -4.11
C LEU A 113 -4.56 -15.96 -5.08
N GLN A 114 -4.31 -15.64 -6.36
CA GLN A 114 -3.71 -16.58 -7.30
C GLN A 114 -2.27 -16.93 -6.93
N ASP A 115 -1.53 -15.96 -6.39
CA ASP A 115 -0.13 -16.15 -6.01
C ASP A 115 0.02 -16.29 -4.50
N HIS A 116 0.64 -17.38 -4.09
CA HIS A 116 0.91 -17.71 -2.68
C HIS A 116 2.41 -17.63 -2.38
N THR A 117 2.96 -16.42 -2.30
CA THR A 117 4.31 -16.24 -1.79
C THR A 117 4.29 -16.18 -0.26
N PRO A 118 5.05 -17.05 0.44
CA PRO A 118 5.05 -17.08 1.90
C PRO A 118 5.96 -15.99 2.47
N THR A 119 5.74 -14.74 2.09
CA THR A 119 6.56 -13.60 2.47
C THR A 119 5.93 -12.78 3.60
N PHE A 120 6.73 -11.97 4.27
CA PHE A 120 6.23 -10.97 5.22
C PHE A 120 5.70 -9.78 4.44
N MET A 121 4.39 -9.59 4.45
CA MET A 121 3.73 -8.40 3.92
C MET A 121 3.69 -7.33 5.00
N TYR A 122 4.39 -6.23 4.78
CA TYR A 122 4.49 -5.12 5.74
C TYR A 122 3.16 -4.41 5.97
N ARG A 123 2.33 -4.33 4.92
CA ARG A 123 1.00 -3.73 4.81
C ARG A 123 1.00 -2.20 4.73
N ASP A 124 1.67 -1.52 5.64
CA ASP A 124 1.77 -0.06 5.64
C ASP A 124 3.15 0.43 5.20
N PHE A 125 3.73 -0.23 4.17
CA PHE A 125 4.99 0.16 3.55
C PHE A 125 4.79 1.42 2.73
N GLN A 126 5.05 2.56 3.36
CA GLN A 126 4.87 3.88 2.76
C GLN A 126 5.88 4.88 3.34
N SER A 127 6.13 5.97 2.62
CA SER A 127 7.16 6.95 2.98
C SER A 127 6.98 7.62 4.36
N ARG A 128 5.79 7.53 4.94
CA ARG A 128 5.52 8.00 6.33
C ARG A 128 5.96 7.01 7.40
N ASN A 129 6.25 5.78 7.02
CA ASN A 129 6.70 4.71 7.90
C ASN A 129 8.15 4.32 7.61
N VAL A 130 8.89 5.23 6.95
CA VAL A 130 10.33 5.11 6.72
C VAL A 130 11.01 6.33 7.31
N MET A 131 11.91 6.10 8.28
CA MET A 131 12.80 7.12 8.83
C MET A 131 14.05 7.23 7.97
N VAL A 132 14.64 8.41 7.91
CA VAL A 132 15.92 8.65 7.22
C VAL A 132 16.96 9.07 8.26
N LYS A 133 17.97 8.21 8.47
CA LYS A 133 19.08 8.46 9.37
C LYS A 133 20.40 8.27 8.64
N ASN A 134 21.23 9.29 8.59
CA ASN A 134 22.51 9.31 7.88
C ASN A 134 22.41 8.95 6.40
N GLY A 135 21.32 9.35 5.72
CA GLY A 135 21.10 9.04 4.30
C GLY A 135 20.66 7.60 4.02
N GLU A 136 20.29 6.83 5.06
CA GLU A 136 19.80 5.46 4.96
C GLU A 136 18.37 5.33 5.46
N PRO A 137 17.52 4.51 4.81
CA PRO A 137 16.13 4.26 5.22
C PRO A 137 16.07 3.26 6.39
N TRP A 138 15.18 3.55 7.34
CA TRP A 138 14.87 2.70 8.49
C TRP A 138 13.36 2.53 8.59
N PHE A 139 12.91 1.31 8.83
CA PHE A 139 11.50 0.96 8.76
C PHE A 139 10.85 0.90 10.15
N ILE A 140 9.68 1.54 10.28
CA ILE A 140 8.89 1.63 11.52
C ILE A 140 7.42 1.30 11.22
N ASP A 141 6.63 1.01 12.26
CA ASP A 141 5.17 0.82 12.12
C ASP A 141 4.79 -0.47 11.38
N PHE A 142 5.53 -1.57 11.65
CA PHE A 142 5.36 -2.86 10.99
C PHE A 142 4.38 -3.83 11.69
N GLN A 143 3.74 -3.41 12.81
CA GLN A 143 2.84 -4.25 13.61
C GLN A 143 1.57 -4.69 12.86
N GLY A 144 1.24 -4.06 11.74
CA GLY A 144 0.17 -4.51 10.84
C GLY A 144 0.59 -5.66 9.92
N GLY A 145 1.87 -6.04 9.96
CA GLY A 145 2.46 -7.05 9.08
C GLY A 145 1.87 -8.44 9.31
N ARG A 146 1.91 -9.25 8.26
CA ARG A 146 1.39 -10.61 8.24
C ARG A 146 1.95 -11.38 7.05
N LYS A 147 1.66 -12.67 6.96
CA LYS A 147 1.96 -13.43 5.75
C LYS A 147 1.15 -12.90 4.56
N GLY A 148 1.79 -12.65 3.43
CA GLY A 148 1.09 -12.15 2.24
C GLY A 148 1.97 -12.07 1.00
N PRO A 149 1.38 -11.64 -0.13
CA PRO A 149 2.06 -11.62 -1.42
C PRO A 149 3.01 -10.44 -1.56
N ILE A 150 3.98 -10.59 -2.46
CA ILE A 150 5.04 -9.59 -2.73
C ILE A 150 4.52 -8.27 -3.33
N TYR A 151 3.32 -8.26 -3.92
CA TYR A 151 2.80 -7.13 -4.71
C TYR A 151 2.23 -5.99 -3.85
N TYR A 152 1.64 -6.33 -2.69
CA TYR A 152 0.89 -5.38 -1.88
C TYR A 152 1.73 -4.18 -1.44
N ASP A 153 2.93 -4.44 -0.94
CA ASP A 153 3.81 -3.39 -0.42
C ASP A 153 4.40 -2.53 -1.53
N VAL A 154 4.67 -3.12 -2.71
CA VAL A 154 5.05 -2.36 -3.92
C VAL A 154 3.93 -1.40 -4.31
N ALA A 155 2.69 -1.88 -4.39
CA ALA A 155 1.53 -1.05 -4.66
C ALA A 155 1.35 0.05 -3.59
N SER A 156 1.49 -0.31 -2.31
CA SER A 156 1.38 0.61 -1.18
C SER A 156 2.42 1.73 -1.23
N PHE A 157 3.66 1.43 -1.62
CA PHE A 157 4.74 2.41 -1.70
C PHE A 157 4.65 3.30 -2.93
N LEU A 158 4.41 2.73 -4.09
CA LEU A 158 4.51 3.45 -5.37
C LEU A 158 3.25 4.24 -5.75
N TRP A 159 2.09 3.90 -5.20
CA TRP A 159 0.82 4.60 -5.47
C TRP A 159 0.28 5.39 -4.28
N GLN A 160 1.16 5.84 -3.38
CA GLN A 160 0.77 6.75 -2.29
C GLN A 160 0.16 8.03 -2.88
N ALA A 161 -1.08 8.35 -2.51
CA ALA A 161 -1.84 9.47 -3.07
C ALA A 161 -1.08 10.82 -2.99
N LYS A 162 -0.46 11.11 -1.85
CA LYS A 162 0.28 12.38 -1.64
C LYS A 162 1.76 12.33 -2.04
N ALA A 163 2.28 11.18 -2.43
CA ALA A 163 3.68 11.08 -2.86
C ALA A 163 3.88 11.59 -4.29
N LYS A 164 2.85 11.48 -5.15
CA LYS A 164 2.82 12.03 -6.50
C LYS A 164 4.01 11.58 -7.37
N TYR A 165 4.42 10.33 -7.23
CA TYR A 165 5.51 9.79 -8.05
C TYR A 165 5.10 9.79 -9.53
N PRO A 166 5.89 10.44 -10.43
CA PRO A 166 5.68 10.36 -11.88
C PRO A 166 5.73 8.91 -12.38
N ALA A 167 5.11 8.64 -13.52
CA ALA A 167 5.06 7.30 -14.09
C ALA A 167 6.47 6.73 -14.36
N GLU A 168 7.36 7.59 -14.88
CA GLU A 168 8.76 7.24 -15.16
C GLU A 168 9.49 6.82 -13.89
N LEU A 169 9.37 7.60 -12.81
CA LEU A 169 10.00 7.26 -11.53
C LEU A 169 9.42 5.96 -10.95
N ARG A 170 8.11 5.72 -11.08
CA ARG A 170 7.53 4.44 -10.65
C ARG A 170 8.12 3.26 -11.43
N GLN A 171 8.33 3.41 -12.74
CA GLN A 171 8.95 2.37 -13.57
C GLN A 171 10.40 2.11 -13.15
N GLU A 172 11.20 3.17 -12.91
CA GLU A 172 12.57 3.05 -12.38
C GLU A 172 12.57 2.25 -11.06
N LEU A 173 11.71 2.64 -10.11
CA LEU A 173 11.63 1.99 -8.80
C LEU A 173 11.10 0.54 -8.87
N ILE A 174 10.20 0.22 -9.80
CA ILE A 174 9.78 -1.18 -10.03
C ILE A 174 10.92 -2.01 -10.60
N ALA A 175 11.71 -1.46 -11.53
CA ALA A 175 12.87 -2.15 -12.09
C ALA A 175 13.90 -2.49 -10.99
N ASP A 176 14.17 -1.55 -10.09
CA ASP A 176 15.06 -1.78 -8.94
C ASP A 176 14.52 -2.84 -7.98
N TYR A 177 13.21 -2.79 -7.69
CA TYR A 177 12.56 -3.81 -6.89
C TYR A 177 12.72 -5.20 -7.52
N LEU A 178 12.44 -5.33 -8.81
CA LEU A 178 12.57 -6.59 -9.55
C LEU A 178 14.02 -7.08 -9.59
N GLN A 179 14.98 -6.19 -9.76
CA GLN A 179 16.39 -6.54 -9.71
C GLN A 179 16.79 -7.10 -8.33
N ALA A 180 16.36 -6.44 -7.25
CA ALA A 180 16.60 -6.92 -5.89
C ALA A 180 15.85 -8.24 -5.59
N LEU A 181 14.63 -8.38 -6.09
CA LEU A 181 13.78 -9.57 -5.91
C LEU A 181 14.38 -10.83 -6.55
N ARG A 182 15.10 -10.70 -7.67
CA ARG A 182 15.81 -11.82 -8.34
C ARG A 182 16.85 -12.50 -7.44
N GLY A 183 17.31 -11.84 -6.38
CA GLY A 183 18.15 -12.47 -5.36
C GLY A 183 17.43 -13.48 -4.46
N TYR A 184 16.08 -13.53 -4.54
CA TYR A 184 15.24 -14.36 -3.68
C TYR A 184 14.38 -15.37 -4.44
N MET A 185 13.97 -15.06 -5.67
CA MET A 185 13.13 -15.94 -6.48
C MET A 185 13.26 -15.65 -7.98
N ASP A 186 12.90 -16.64 -8.80
CA ASP A 186 12.72 -16.44 -10.24
C ASP A 186 11.45 -15.61 -10.51
N ILE A 187 11.51 -14.73 -11.51
CA ILE A 187 10.44 -13.78 -11.81
C ILE A 187 10.00 -13.90 -13.27
N ASP A 188 8.73 -14.16 -13.48
CA ASP A 188 8.05 -13.83 -14.72
C ASP A 188 7.53 -12.39 -14.65
N GLU A 189 8.23 -11.47 -15.33
CA GLU A 189 7.89 -10.05 -15.30
C GLU A 189 6.48 -9.77 -15.86
N LYS A 190 6.03 -10.50 -16.90
CA LYS A 190 4.69 -10.32 -17.47
C LYS A 190 3.61 -10.68 -16.44
N HIS A 191 3.83 -11.79 -15.74
CA HIS A 191 2.96 -12.19 -14.65
C HIS A 191 2.99 -11.19 -13.50
N PHE A 192 4.19 -10.74 -13.11
CA PHE A 192 4.37 -9.75 -12.05
C PHE A 192 3.58 -8.47 -12.34
N PHE A 193 3.73 -7.86 -13.51
CA PHE A 193 3.01 -6.63 -13.86
C PHE A 193 1.50 -6.85 -13.94
N ARG A 194 1.05 -8.01 -14.45
CA ARG A 194 -0.36 -8.36 -14.47
C ARG A 194 -0.94 -8.44 -13.05
N GLN A 195 -0.24 -9.06 -12.12
CA GLN A 195 -0.69 -9.14 -10.73
C GLN A 195 -0.59 -7.78 -10.03
N LEU A 196 0.52 -7.07 -10.18
CA LEU A 196 0.73 -5.77 -9.54
C LEU A 196 -0.41 -4.79 -9.85
N ARG A 197 -0.91 -4.74 -11.10
CA ARG A 197 -2.01 -3.83 -11.46
C ARG A 197 -3.28 -4.08 -10.62
N HIS A 198 -3.61 -5.34 -10.32
CA HIS A 198 -4.75 -5.69 -9.47
C HIS A 198 -4.52 -5.26 -8.02
N PHE A 199 -3.30 -5.44 -7.50
CA PHE A 199 -2.94 -4.95 -6.16
C PHE A 199 -2.94 -3.43 -6.06
N VAL A 200 -2.55 -2.73 -7.11
CA VAL A 200 -2.62 -1.25 -7.17
C VAL A 200 -4.07 -0.79 -7.11
N LEU A 201 -4.96 -1.40 -7.89
CA LEU A 201 -6.39 -1.09 -7.84
C LEU A 201 -6.96 -1.39 -6.45
N PHE A 202 -6.75 -2.60 -5.93
CA PHE A 202 -7.21 -3.00 -4.60
C PHE A 202 -6.73 -2.04 -3.51
N ARG A 203 -5.43 -1.70 -3.51
CA ARG A 203 -4.85 -0.79 -2.51
C ARG A 203 -5.42 0.62 -2.62
N THR A 204 -5.73 1.09 -3.83
CA THR A 204 -6.37 2.39 -4.04
C THR A 204 -7.78 2.42 -3.46
N LEU A 205 -8.58 1.34 -3.65
CA LEU A 205 -9.91 1.22 -3.06
C LEU A 205 -9.82 1.19 -1.52
N GLN A 206 -8.91 0.40 -0.97
CA GLN A 206 -8.69 0.30 0.48
C GLN A 206 -8.31 1.66 1.10
N VAL A 207 -7.44 2.43 0.44
CA VAL A 207 -7.05 3.78 0.88
C VAL A 207 -8.24 4.74 0.87
N LEU A 208 -9.09 4.68 -0.16
CA LEU A 208 -10.31 5.49 -0.22
C LEU A 208 -11.26 5.15 0.93
N GLY A 209 -11.42 3.86 1.26
CA GLY A 209 -12.17 3.43 2.43
C GLY A 209 -11.63 4.02 3.73
N ALA A 210 -10.32 3.96 3.93
CA ALA A 210 -9.66 4.53 5.09
C ALA A 210 -9.80 6.06 5.16
N TYR A 211 -9.69 6.75 4.03
CA TYR A 211 -9.90 8.21 3.96
C TYR A 211 -11.36 8.58 4.22
N GLY A 212 -12.30 7.79 3.73
CA GLY A 212 -13.72 7.94 4.03
C GLY A 212 -14.00 7.84 5.52
N PHE A 213 -13.57 6.76 6.15
CA PHE A 213 -13.78 6.57 7.59
C PHE A 213 -13.13 7.67 8.43
N ARG A 214 -11.82 7.86 8.26
CA ARG A 214 -11.08 8.84 9.07
C ARG A 214 -11.46 10.29 8.75
N GLY A 215 -11.85 10.57 7.51
CA GLY A 215 -12.28 11.89 7.09
C GLY A 215 -13.71 12.23 7.53
N TYR A 216 -14.69 11.39 7.16
CA TYR A 216 -16.10 11.71 7.40
C TYR A 216 -16.58 11.32 8.81
N PHE A 217 -16.16 10.15 9.32
CA PHE A 217 -16.62 9.69 10.63
C PHE A 217 -15.74 10.19 11.77
N GLU A 218 -14.41 10.11 11.66
CA GLU A 218 -13.48 10.64 12.68
C GLU A 218 -13.21 12.15 12.52
N LYS A 219 -13.71 12.78 11.47
CA LYS A 219 -13.59 14.22 11.18
C LYS A 219 -12.13 14.73 11.16
N LYS A 220 -11.21 13.92 10.64
CA LYS A 220 -9.79 14.28 10.51
C LYS A 220 -9.53 14.97 9.15
N PRO A 221 -9.32 16.31 9.10
CA PRO A 221 -9.33 17.07 7.83
C PRO A 221 -8.26 16.62 6.83
N HIS A 222 -7.09 16.18 7.32
CA HIS A 222 -5.98 15.79 6.44
C HIS A 222 -6.28 14.53 5.61
N PHE A 223 -7.21 13.66 6.06
CA PHE A 223 -7.69 12.54 5.26
C PHE A 223 -8.63 13.01 4.15
N ILE A 224 -9.57 13.92 4.46
CA ILE A 224 -10.45 14.52 3.42
C ILE A 224 -9.61 15.19 2.34
N GLN A 225 -8.59 15.98 2.72
CA GLN A 225 -7.66 16.61 1.78
C GLN A 225 -6.85 15.61 0.93
N SER A 226 -6.82 14.33 1.31
CA SER A 226 -6.12 13.29 0.56
C SER A 226 -7.02 12.59 -0.46
N VAL A 227 -8.34 12.69 -0.31
CA VAL A 227 -9.32 12.03 -1.19
C VAL A 227 -9.15 12.42 -2.66
N PRO A 228 -9.02 13.71 -3.05
CA PRO A 228 -8.86 14.07 -4.46
C PRO A 228 -7.69 13.36 -5.13
N PHE A 229 -6.54 13.26 -4.46
CA PHE A 229 -5.35 12.58 -5.01
C PHE A 229 -5.57 11.06 -5.17
N ALA A 230 -6.29 10.43 -4.25
CA ALA A 230 -6.62 9.01 -4.36
C ALA A 230 -7.65 8.75 -5.48
N ILE A 231 -8.60 9.65 -5.67
CA ILE A 231 -9.56 9.59 -6.79
C ILE A 231 -8.86 9.79 -8.13
N ASP A 232 -7.90 10.71 -8.22
CA ASP A 232 -7.13 10.91 -9.45
C ASP A 232 -6.32 9.66 -9.80
N ASN A 233 -5.72 9.00 -8.80
CA ASN A 233 -5.09 7.70 -9.01
C ASN A 233 -6.09 6.66 -9.52
N LEU A 234 -7.27 6.55 -8.88
CA LEU A 234 -8.29 5.59 -9.29
C LEU A 234 -8.78 5.87 -10.72
N ARG A 235 -9.03 7.13 -11.07
CA ARG A 235 -9.42 7.51 -12.43
C ARG A 235 -8.36 7.16 -13.48
N GLN A 236 -7.08 7.31 -13.15
CA GLN A 236 -6.00 6.89 -14.05
C GLN A 236 -5.98 5.38 -14.22
N LEU A 237 -6.13 4.62 -13.14
CA LEU A 237 -6.17 3.16 -13.18
C LEU A 237 -7.36 2.64 -13.98
N LEU A 238 -8.55 3.20 -13.80
CA LEU A 238 -9.76 2.79 -14.52
C LEU A 238 -9.79 3.19 -16.01
N LYS A 239 -8.76 3.88 -16.52
CA LYS A 239 -8.55 4.01 -17.98
C LYS A 239 -8.01 2.72 -18.61
N GLU A 240 -7.38 1.87 -17.80
CA GLU A 240 -6.98 0.53 -18.20
C GLU A 240 -8.22 -0.38 -18.22
N ASP A 241 -8.17 -1.40 -19.07
CA ASP A 241 -9.23 -2.40 -19.15
C ASP A 241 -9.09 -3.41 -17.98
N TYR A 242 -10.14 -3.54 -17.18
CA TYR A 242 -10.26 -4.55 -16.12
C TYR A 242 -11.49 -5.44 -16.39
N PRO A 243 -11.41 -6.33 -17.38
CA PRO A 243 -12.53 -7.19 -17.74
C PRO A 243 -12.98 -8.11 -16.61
N GLU A 244 -12.13 -8.30 -15.61
CA GLU A 244 -12.42 -9.09 -14.41
C GLU A 244 -13.43 -8.38 -13.48
N TYR A 245 -13.55 -7.03 -13.55
CA TYR A 245 -14.36 -6.21 -12.65
C TYR A 245 -15.25 -5.22 -13.44
N PRO A 246 -16.15 -5.75 -14.31
CA PRO A 246 -16.87 -4.91 -15.27
C PRO A 246 -17.78 -3.87 -14.59
N TYR A 247 -18.41 -4.23 -13.48
CA TYR A 247 -19.29 -3.31 -12.78
C TYR A 247 -18.51 -2.24 -11.99
N LEU A 248 -17.44 -2.61 -11.29
CA LEU A 248 -16.58 -1.67 -10.55
C LEU A 248 -16.07 -0.54 -11.47
N CYS A 249 -15.74 -0.87 -12.72
CA CYS A 249 -15.29 0.11 -13.71
C CYS A 249 -16.40 1.11 -14.13
N THR A 250 -17.67 0.77 -13.92
CA THR A 250 -18.82 1.64 -14.23
C THR A 250 -19.25 2.51 -13.06
N VAL A 251 -18.81 2.19 -11.84
CA VAL A 251 -19.19 2.97 -10.65
C VAL A 251 -18.59 4.38 -10.80
N PRO A 252 -19.44 5.43 -10.89
CA PRO A 252 -18.95 6.78 -11.12
C PRO A 252 -18.16 7.27 -9.90
N VAL A 253 -16.85 7.35 -10.05
CA VAL A 253 -15.98 7.97 -9.04
C VAL A 253 -15.97 9.48 -9.27
N SER A 254 -17.17 10.08 -9.30
CA SER A 254 -17.32 11.53 -9.42
C SER A 254 -17.35 12.15 -8.02
N TYR A 255 -16.24 12.76 -7.65
CA TYR A 255 -16.12 13.58 -6.45
C TYR A 255 -16.59 15.00 -6.75
N THR A 256 -17.90 15.19 -6.95
CA THR A 256 -18.45 16.50 -7.30
C THR A 256 -19.27 17.15 -6.18
N HIS A 257 -19.43 16.48 -5.02
CA HIS A 257 -20.33 16.94 -3.96
C HIS A 257 -19.75 16.90 -2.53
N LEU A 258 -18.45 17.19 -2.38
CA LEU A 258 -17.87 17.33 -1.03
C LEU A 258 -17.15 18.65 -0.87
#